data_a9c3a34d815612fdb53f21f6c12448b1
#
_entry.id   a9c3a34d815612fdb53f21f6c12448b1
#
_cell.length_a   1.000
_cell.length_b   1.000
_cell.length_c   1.000
_cell.angle_alpha   90.00
_cell.angle_beta   90.00
_cell.angle_gamma   90.00
#
_symmetry.space_group_name_H-M   'P 1'
#
loop_
_entity.id
_entity.type
_entity.pdbx_description
1 polymer ?
#
loop_
_entity_poly.entity_id
_entity_poly.type
_entity_poly.pdbx_seq_one_letter_code
_entity_poly.pdbx_strand_id
1 'polypeptide(L)'
;MDFPGRQSGKLLFMSQAAAHQKISVKPQSAALGAVIEGVDLAQDLSDSTLEELKSAFGRYSVIFFRNQDLTPQQHIDLAERWGSINVNRFFKPLEGYPKIAQVIKEADQKENIGGAWHTDHSYDEIPAMGSILYARKVPQVGGDTLFSSMYLAYEALSDGMKEMLSGLKAWHSSRHAFGYGVSDSEHYEDGRLANPDLATQDALHPVVITHPITGRK
;
A
#
# COMPACT_ATOMS: atom_id res chain seq x y z
N MET A 1 -54.10 2.03 -5.93
CA MET A 1 -53.06 2.32 -4.93
C MET A 1 -51.75 2.49 -5.71
N ASP A 2 -51.45 3.77 -6.01
CA ASP A 2 -50.28 4.12 -6.78
C ASP A 2 -49.06 4.24 -5.86
N PHE A 3 -47.99 3.55 -6.19
CA PHE A 3 -46.71 3.70 -5.54
C PHE A 3 -45.94 4.86 -6.21
N PRO A 4 -45.45 5.85 -5.44
CA PRO A 4 -44.69 6.94 -6.01
C PRO A 4 -43.29 6.47 -6.45
N GLY A 5 -42.93 6.91 -7.66
CA GLY A 5 -41.70 6.55 -8.36
C GLY A 5 -40.42 6.86 -7.56
N ARG A 6 -39.48 5.91 -7.63
CA ARG A 6 -38.08 6.10 -7.21
C ARG A 6 -37.46 7.20 -8.07
N GLN A 7 -37.20 8.34 -7.45
CA GLN A 7 -36.23 9.28 -8.02
C GLN A 7 -34.85 8.64 -7.99
N SER A 8 -34.31 8.38 -9.18
CA SER A 8 -32.92 8.01 -9.36
C SER A 8 -32.03 9.18 -8.94
N GLY A 9 -31.53 9.12 -7.72
CA GLY A 9 -30.47 10.02 -7.28
C GLY A 9 -29.22 9.79 -8.16
N LYS A 10 -29.02 10.64 -9.17
CA LYS A 10 -27.72 10.78 -9.82
C LYS A 10 -26.73 11.19 -8.75
N LEU A 11 -25.86 10.27 -8.34
CA LEU A 11 -24.63 10.61 -7.62
C LEU A 11 -23.85 11.55 -8.53
N LEU A 12 -23.93 12.83 -8.24
CA LEU A 12 -23.04 13.83 -8.83
C LEU A 12 -21.66 13.62 -8.20
N PHE A 13 -20.85 12.75 -8.77
CA PHE A 13 -19.41 12.81 -8.59
C PHE A 13 -18.95 14.11 -9.23
N MET A 14 -18.94 15.18 -8.45
CA MET A 14 -18.23 16.39 -8.84
C MET A 14 -16.74 16.04 -8.91
N SER A 15 -16.29 15.73 -10.11
CA SER A 15 -14.89 15.72 -10.51
C SER A 15 -14.33 17.13 -10.29
N GLN A 16 -13.89 17.43 -9.09
CA GLN A 16 -12.85 18.43 -8.92
C GLN A 16 -11.54 17.72 -9.34
N ALA A 17 -11.26 17.75 -10.64
CA ALA A 17 -9.93 17.59 -11.14
C ALA A 17 -9.12 18.74 -10.55
N ALA A 18 -8.50 18.53 -9.39
CA ALA A 18 -7.40 19.38 -8.95
C ALA A 18 -6.40 19.37 -10.11
N ALA A 19 -6.11 20.52 -10.67
CA ALA A 19 -5.29 20.66 -11.85
C ALA A 19 -3.87 20.18 -11.53
N HIS A 20 -3.58 18.93 -11.85
CA HIS A 20 -2.21 18.41 -11.84
C HIS A 20 -1.50 19.03 -13.05
N GLN A 21 -0.83 20.16 -12.84
CA GLN A 21 -0.24 20.93 -13.95
C GLN A 21 1.01 20.27 -14.56
N LYS A 22 1.62 19.27 -13.88
CA LYS A 22 2.88 18.67 -14.31
C LYS A 22 2.82 17.19 -14.61
N ILE A 23 1.91 16.45 -13.98
CA ILE A 23 1.73 15.01 -14.19
C ILE A 23 0.36 14.72 -14.81
N SER A 24 0.26 13.63 -15.57
CA SER A 24 -1.03 13.10 -16.05
C SER A 24 -1.46 11.94 -15.15
N VAL A 25 -2.68 12.04 -14.58
CA VAL A 25 -3.24 11.03 -13.69
C VAL A 25 -4.39 10.32 -14.38
N LYS A 26 -4.26 9.02 -14.64
CA LYS A 26 -5.25 8.18 -15.31
C LYS A 26 -5.84 7.15 -14.34
N PRO A 27 -7.05 7.37 -13.78
CA PRO A 27 -7.69 6.39 -12.91
C PRO A 27 -7.82 5.02 -13.59
N GLN A 28 -7.55 3.94 -12.85
CA GLN A 28 -7.66 2.57 -13.36
C GLN A 28 -9.00 1.93 -13.04
N SER A 29 -9.62 2.35 -11.95
CA SER A 29 -10.97 1.91 -11.58
C SER A 29 -11.72 3.02 -10.86
N ALA A 30 -13.01 2.81 -10.62
CA ALA A 30 -13.82 3.72 -9.81
C ALA A 30 -13.47 3.65 -8.30
N ALA A 31 -12.86 2.56 -7.86
CA ALA A 31 -12.57 2.29 -6.46
C ALA A 31 -11.22 2.83 -6.00
N LEU A 32 -10.16 2.49 -6.73
CA LEU A 32 -8.77 2.83 -6.39
C LEU A 32 -7.86 2.64 -7.61
N GLY A 33 -6.62 3.10 -7.48
CA GLY A 33 -5.58 2.94 -8.47
C GLY A 33 -5.58 4.00 -9.58
N ALA A 34 -4.40 4.57 -9.85
CA ALA A 34 -4.19 5.45 -11.00
C ALA A 34 -2.81 5.21 -11.63
N VAL A 35 -2.73 5.31 -12.95
CA VAL A 35 -1.44 5.39 -13.67
C VAL A 35 -1.02 6.85 -13.73
N ILE A 36 0.22 7.11 -13.38
CA ILE A 36 0.87 8.40 -13.48
C ILE A 36 1.77 8.40 -14.71
N GLU A 37 1.60 9.41 -15.56
CA GLU A 37 2.43 9.63 -16.73
C GLU A 37 3.08 11.02 -16.68
N GLY A 38 4.12 11.22 -17.50
CA GLY A 38 4.81 12.50 -17.61
C GLY A 38 5.89 12.73 -16.55
N VAL A 39 6.28 11.68 -15.83
CA VAL A 39 7.35 11.73 -14.84
C VAL A 39 8.36 10.60 -15.06
N ASP A 40 9.62 10.92 -14.90
CA ASP A 40 10.74 9.99 -14.85
C ASP A 40 11.25 9.96 -13.39
N LEU A 41 11.02 8.84 -12.71
CA LEU A 41 11.39 8.68 -11.32
C LEU A 41 12.91 8.51 -11.10
N ALA A 42 13.68 8.31 -12.17
CA ALA A 42 15.14 8.28 -12.11
C ALA A 42 15.75 9.68 -12.02
N GLN A 43 14.96 10.73 -12.26
CA GLN A 43 15.38 12.11 -12.18
C GLN A 43 15.05 12.73 -10.81
N ASP A 44 15.75 13.82 -10.48
CA ASP A 44 15.38 14.60 -9.30
C ASP A 44 14.04 15.32 -9.52
N LEU A 45 13.05 14.94 -8.73
CA LEU A 45 11.70 15.50 -8.82
C LEU A 45 11.63 16.84 -8.11
N SER A 46 10.99 17.83 -8.71
CA SER A 46 10.68 19.08 -8.01
C SER A 46 9.73 18.82 -6.82
N ASP A 47 9.80 19.64 -5.79
CA ASP A 47 8.91 19.53 -4.63
C ASP A 47 7.43 19.63 -5.05
N SER A 48 7.11 20.49 -6.03
CA SER A 48 5.76 20.59 -6.55
C SER A 48 5.28 19.31 -7.24
N THR A 49 6.14 18.62 -8.00
CA THR A 49 5.81 17.33 -8.60
C THR A 49 5.59 16.26 -7.52
N LEU A 50 6.44 16.23 -6.50
CA LEU A 50 6.30 15.31 -5.39
C LEU A 50 4.98 15.51 -4.63
N GLU A 51 4.57 16.76 -4.38
CA GLU A 51 3.29 17.05 -3.74
C GLU A 51 2.09 16.65 -4.60
N GLU A 52 2.16 16.81 -5.93
CA GLU A 52 1.16 16.28 -6.84
C GLU A 52 1.07 14.74 -6.76
N LEU A 53 2.21 14.05 -6.70
CA LEU A 53 2.25 12.59 -6.54
C LEU A 53 1.65 12.16 -5.19
N LYS A 54 2.00 12.82 -4.08
CA LYS A 54 1.44 12.55 -2.76
C LYS A 54 -0.08 12.77 -2.73
N SER A 55 -0.56 13.83 -3.39
CA SER A 55 -1.99 14.11 -3.53
C SER A 55 -2.70 13.00 -4.32
N ALA A 56 -2.11 12.58 -5.44
CA ALA A 56 -2.64 11.47 -6.24
C ALA A 56 -2.65 10.16 -5.45
N PHE A 57 -1.58 9.86 -4.71
CA PHE A 57 -1.50 8.68 -3.84
C PHE A 57 -2.59 8.70 -2.77
N GLY A 58 -2.76 9.81 -2.05
CA GLY A 58 -3.81 9.94 -1.05
C GLY A 58 -5.21 9.74 -1.64
N ARG A 59 -5.46 10.24 -2.86
CA ARG A 59 -6.75 10.12 -3.53
C ARG A 59 -7.04 8.71 -4.05
N TYR A 60 -6.05 8.06 -4.67
CA TYR A 60 -6.23 6.80 -5.38
C TYR A 60 -5.71 5.58 -4.63
N SER A 61 -5.06 5.77 -3.49
CA SER A 61 -4.47 4.76 -2.60
C SER A 61 -3.34 3.92 -3.20
N VAL A 62 -3.35 3.71 -4.51
CA VAL A 62 -2.28 3.04 -5.28
C VAL A 62 -2.01 3.84 -6.55
N ILE A 63 -0.75 4.13 -6.81
CA ILE A 63 -0.33 4.80 -8.05
C ILE A 63 0.73 3.95 -8.76
N PHE A 64 0.61 3.89 -10.08
CA PHE A 64 1.47 3.08 -10.93
C PHE A 64 2.27 3.96 -11.88
N PHE A 65 3.54 3.63 -12.03
CA PHE A 65 4.45 4.25 -12.98
C PHE A 65 4.92 3.18 -13.96
N ARG A 66 4.71 3.41 -15.24
CA ARG A 66 5.14 2.47 -16.29
C ARG A 66 6.48 2.90 -16.86
N ASN A 67 7.22 1.92 -17.39
CA ASN A 67 8.47 2.14 -18.14
C ASN A 67 9.50 2.97 -17.36
N GLN A 68 9.64 2.71 -16.06
CA GLN A 68 10.66 3.32 -15.22
C GLN A 68 11.90 2.43 -15.20
N ASP A 69 13.08 3.03 -15.25
CA ASP A 69 14.35 2.34 -15.09
C ASP A 69 15.15 2.98 -13.94
N LEU A 70 15.13 2.34 -12.78
CA LEU A 70 15.73 2.83 -11.55
C LEU A 70 16.94 1.97 -11.15
N THR A 71 18.05 2.62 -10.87
CA THR A 71 19.11 1.98 -10.09
C THR A 71 18.64 1.78 -8.64
N PRO A 72 19.26 0.86 -7.88
CA PRO A 72 18.93 0.70 -6.45
C PRO A 72 19.09 2.00 -5.65
N GLN A 73 20.09 2.82 -5.97
CA GLN A 73 20.30 4.09 -5.28
C GLN A 73 19.17 5.09 -5.59
N GLN A 74 18.78 5.23 -6.86
CA GLN A 74 17.65 6.10 -7.25
C GLN A 74 16.33 5.65 -6.61
N HIS A 75 16.12 4.34 -6.43
CA HIS A 75 14.95 3.84 -5.70
C HIS A 75 14.97 4.28 -4.23
N ILE A 76 16.13 4.24 -3.56
CA ILE A 76 16.30 4.73 -2.19
C ILE A 76 16.08 6.24 -2.13
N ASP A 77 16.73 7.00 -3.02
CA ASP A 77 16.64 8.46 -3.06
C ASP A 77 15.18 8.92 -3.26
N LEU A 78 14.46 8.26 -4.16
CA LEU A 78 13.02 8.48 -4.34
C LEU A 78 12.24 8.22 -3.05
N ALA A 79 12.49 7.08 -2.39
CA ALA A 79 11.78 6.72 -1.16
C ALA A 79 12.04 7.73 -0.03
N GLU A 80 13.26 8.22 0.10
CA GLU A 80 13.63 9.24 1.10
C GLU A 80 12.92 10.59 0.89
N ARG A 81 12.52 10.89 -0.37
CA ARG A 81 11.70 12.08 -0.67
C ARG A 81 10.24 11.94 -0.18
N TRP A 82 9.76 10.72 -0.02
CA TRP A 82 8.43 10.47 0.56
C TRP A 82 8.45 10.49 2.08
N GLY A 83 9.52 10.03 2.70
CA GLY A 83 9.68 9.99 4.15
C GLY A 83 10.83 9.12 4.59
N SER A 84 10.95 8.88 5.89
CA SER A 84 11.96 7.97 6.43
C SER A 84 11.67 6.53 5.99
N ILE A 85 12.72 5.82 5.56
CA ILE A 85 12.60 4.42 5.16
C ILE A 85 12.54 3.54 6.41
N ASN A 86 11.47 2.75 6.53
CA ASN A 86 11.39 1.66 7.49
C ASN A 86 12.13 0.46 6.89
N VAL A 87 13.29 0.12 7.44
CA VAL A 87 14.08 -1.03 6.98
C VAL A 87 13.39 -2.32 7.43
N ASN A 88 12.95 -3.12 6.45
CA ASN A 88 12.32 -4.39 6.75
C ASN A 88 13.33 -5.36 7.35
N ARG A 89 12.99 -5.97 8.48
CA ARG A 89 13.87 -6.87 9.26
C ARG A 89 13.68 -8.34 8.96
N PHE A 90 12.64 -8.68 8.20
CA PHE A 90 12.26 -10.07 7.93
C PHE A 90 12.60 -10.52 6.52
N PHE A 91 12.62 -9.60 5.55
CA PHE A 91 12.96 -9.91 4.16
C PHE A 91 14.46 -9.83 3.92
N LYS A 92 14.95 -10.67 3.01
CA LYS A 92 16.34 -10.60 2.57
C LYS A 92 16.60 -9.25 1.88
N PRO A 93 17.58 -8.48 2.32
CA PRO A 93 17.94 -7.23 1.67
C PRO A 93 18.62 -7.47 0.32
N LEU A 94 18.55 -6.48 -0.56
CA LEU A 94 19.37 -6.45 -1.78
C LEU A 94 20.84 -6.27 -1.39
N GLU A 95 21.72 -7.06 -1.99
CA GLU A 95 23.17 -6.98 -1.73
C GLU A 95 23.70 -5.57 -1.98
N GLY A 96 24.40 -5.02 -1.00
CA GLY A 96 24.90 -3.65 -1.01
C GLY A 96 23.86 -2.56 -0.71
N TYR A 97 22.57 -2.91 -0.61
CA TYR A 97 21.48 -1.95 -0.39
C TYR A 97 20.50 -2.42 0.70
N PRO A 98 20.89 -2.33 1.97
CA PRO A 98 20.10 -2.89 3.08
C PRO A 98 18.71 -2.24 3.26
N LYS A 99 18.47 -1.08 2.68
CA LYS A 99 17.17 -0.39 2.68
C LYS A 99 16.17 -0.96 1.67
N ILE A 100 16.60 -1.88 0.78
CA ILE A 100 15.76 -2.50 -0.23
C ILE A 100 15.51 -3.96 0.16
N ALA A 101 14.27 -4.28 0.47
CA ALA A 101 13.84 -5.66 0.69
C ALA A 101 13.55 -6.35 -0.66
N GLN A 102 13.96 -7.60 -0.80
CA GLN A 102 13.67 -8.40 -1.99
C GLN A 102 12.44 -9.27 -1.73
N VAL A 103 11.47 -9.20 -2.64
CA VAL A 103 10.33 -10.13 -2.67
C VAL A 103 10.49 -10.99 -3.93
N ILE A 104 10.88 -12.23 -3.74
CA ILE A 104 11.18 -13.16 -4.82
C ILE A 104 10.26 -14.37 -4.71
N LYS A 105 9.77 -14.83 -5.86
CA LYS A 105 9.13 -16.14 -6.00
C LYS A 105 9.67 -16.83 -7.24
N GLU A 106 10.30 -17.97 -7.06
CA GLU A 106 10.73 -18.84 -8.16
C GLU A 106 9.61 -19.79 -8.58
N ALA A 107 9.73 -20.38 -9.77
CA ALA A 107 8.66 -21.16 -10.38
C ALA A 107 8.31 -22.46 -9.62
N ASP A 108 9.25 -23.02 -8.88
CA ASP A 108 9.11 -24.25 -8.09
C ASP A 108 8.59 -24.00 -6.67
N GLN A 109 8.57 -22.76 -6.20
CA GLN A 109 8.05 -22.39 -4.88
C GLN A 109 6.51 -22.37 -4.89
N LYS A 110 5.90 -22.99 -3.89
CA LYS A 110 4.44 -23.17 -3.81
C LYS A 110 3.76 -21.98 -3.10
N GLU A 111 4.34 -21.54 -1.98
CA GLU A 111 3.73 -20.52 -1.14
C GLU A 111 4.05 -19.10 -1.63
N ASN A 112 3.06 -18.22 -1.51
CA ASN A 112 3.19 -16.80 -1.80
C ASN A 112 3.40 -16.01 -0.51
N ILE A 113 4.44 -15.18 -0.45
CA ILE A 113 4.53 -14.17 0.60
C ILE A 113 3.42 -13.15 0.36
N GLY A 114 2.64 -12.85 1.39
CA GLY A 114 1.54 -11.89 1.28
C GLY A 114 0.32 -12.43 0.53
N GLY A 115 0.10 -13.75 0.49
CA GLY A 115 -1.02 -14.37 -0.20
C GLY A 115 -2.41 -14.14 0.43
N ALA A 116 -2.49 -13.59 1.64
CA ALA A 116 -3.73 -13.22 2.31
C ALA A 116 -3.92 -11.69 2.32
N TRP A 117 -5.18 -11.23 2.48
CA TRP A 117 -5.46 -9.81 2.67
C TRP A 117 -4.85 -9.28 3.97
N HIS A 118 -4.05 -8.23 3.88
CA HIS A 118 -3.38 -7.61 5.01
C HIS A 118 -3.11 -6.12 4.75
N THR A 119 -2.70 -5.43 5.80
CA THR A 119 -2.08 -4.11 5.73
C THR A 119 -0.62 -4.24 6.16
N ASP A 120 0.30 -3.58 5.46
CA ASP A 120 1.71 -3.61 5.79
C ASP A 120 1.99 -2.81 7.07
N HIS A 121 2.95 -3.29 7.88
CA HIS A 121 3.53 -2.59 9.02
C HIS A 121 2.54 -2.10 10.10
N SER A 122 1.32 -2.64 10.14
CA SER A 122 0.33 -2.26 11.15
C SER A 122 0.72 -2.63 12.59
N TYR A 123 1.71 -3.48 12.75
CA TYR A 123 2.30 -3.86 14.03
C TYR A 123 3.33 -2.85 14.57
N ASP A 124 3.75 -1.88 13.78
CA ASP A 124 4.61 -0.79 14.23
C ASP A 124 3.77 0.30 14.91
N GLU A 125 4.31 0.96 15.94
CA GLU A 125 3.63 2.07 16.64
C GLU A 125 3.33 3.23 15.67
N ILE A 126 4.25 3.48 14.73
CA ILE A 126 4.07 4.40 13.59
C ILE A 126 4.17 3.57 12.31
N PRO A 127 3.04 3.14 11.74
CA PRO A 127 3.04 2.40 10.48
C PRO A 127 3.68 3.18 9.34
N ALA A 128 4.35 2.49 8.45
CA ALA A 128 4.87 3.10 7.22
C ALA A 128 3.73 3.71 6.40
N MET A 129 3.98 4.85 5.75
CA MET A 129 3.01 5.53 4.90
C MET A 129 2.54 4.65 3.73
N GLY A 130 3.43 3.82 3.22
CA GLY A 130 3.19 2.92 2.10
C GLY A 130 4.46 2.21 1.68
N SER A 131 4.38 1.46 0.59
CA SER A 131 5.51 0.72 0.01
C SER A 131 5.75 1.16 -1.42
N ILE A 132 7.00 1.28 -1.83
CA ILE A 132 7.40 1.52 -3.21
C ILE A 132 7.96 0.22 -3.77
N LEU A 133 7.18 -0.43 -4.64
CA LEU A 133 7.55 -1.69 -5.26
C LEU A 133 8.09 -1.45 -6.67
N TYR A 134 9.31 -1.91 -6.95
CA TYR A 134 9.89 -1.86 -8.27
C TYR A 134 9.99 -3.28 -8.85
N ALA A 135 9.13 -3.58 -9.83
CA ALA A 135 9.08 -4.87 -10.48
C ALA A 135 10.27 -5.06 -11.43
N ARG A 136 11.18 -6.00 -11.09
CA ARG A 136 12.39 -6.33 -11.88
C ARG A 136 12.13 -7.45 -12.87
N LYS A 137 11.37 -8.46 -12.46
CA LYS A 137 11.03 -9.62 -13.27
C LYS A 137 9.61 -10.04 -12.90
N VAL A 138 8.75 -10.08 -13.87
CA VAL A 138 7.34 -10.48 -13.71
C VAL A 138 6.99 -11.54 -14.75
N PRO A 139 6.12 -12.51 -14.43
CA PRO A 139 5.63 -13.48 -15.41
C PRO A 139 4.73 -12.77 -16.43
N GLN A 140 4.54 -13.41 -17.60
CA GLN A 140 3.60 -12.91 -18.61
C GLN A 140 2.14 -13.03 -18.15
N VAL A 141 1.84 -14.01 -17.32
CA VAL A 141 0.50 -14.30 -16.80
C VAL A 141 0.61 -14.68 -15.34
N GLY A 142 -0.27 -14.12 -14.51
CA GLY A 142 -0.30 -14.37 -13.07
C GLY A 142 0.72 -13.52 -12.29
N GLY A 143 0.80 -13.77 -11.00
CA GLY A 143 1.62 -12.97 -10.08
C GLY A 143 1.04 -11.59 -9.78
N ASP A 144 -0.27 -11.41 -9.95
CA ASP A 144 -0.96 -10.15 -9.70
C ASP A 144 -0.94 -9.76 -8.22
N THR A 145 -0.78 -8.47 -7.97
CA THR A 145 -1.02 -7.89 -6.65
C THR A 145 -2.41 -7.27 -6.62
N LEU A 146 -3.23 -7.74 -5.68
CA LEU A 146 -4.60 -7.26 -5.52
C LEU A 146 -4.65 -6.19 -4.42
N PHE A 147 -5.46 -5.17 -4.65
CA PHE A 147 -5.66 -4.07 -3.69
C PHE A 147 -7.13 -3.90 -3.38
N SER A 148 -7.46 -3.53 -2.14
CA SER A 148 -8.81 -3.19 -1.69
C SER A 148 -8.81 -1.83 -1.02
N SER A 149 -9.88 -1.05 -1.24
CA SER A 149 -10.01 0.28 -0.65
C SER A 149 -10.61 0.22 0.75
N MET A 150 -9.83 0.60 1.76
CA MET A 150 -10.35 0.74 3.13
C MET A 150 -11.32 1.91 3.28
N TYR A 151 -11.24 2.94 2.43
CA TYR A 151 -12.27 3.99 2.38
C TYR A 151 -13.63 3.43 2.01
N LEU A 152 -13.71 2.65 0.93
CA LEU A 152 -14.97 2.03 0.49
C LEU A 152 -15.46 0.99 1.47
N ALA A 153 -14.55 0.23 2.10
CA ALA A 153 -14.92 -0.71 3.15
C ALA A 153 -15.60 0.00 4.33
N TYR A 154 -15.03 1.11 4.80
CA TYR A 154 -15.63 1.92 5.85
C TYR A 154 -16.95 2.57 5.40
N GLU A 155 -17.00 3.14 4.21
CA GLU A 155 -18.18 3.80 3.66
C GLU A 155 -19.37 2.84 3.51
N ALA A 156 -19.12 1.56 3.20
CA ALA A 156 -20.13 0.51 3.07
C ALA A 156 -20.74 0.04 4.41
N LEU A 157 -20.13 0.39 5.53
CA LEU A 157 -20.68 0.05 6.85
C LEU A 157 -21.95 0.85 7.13
N SER A 158 -22.89 0.23 7.87
CA SER A 158 -24.04 0.97 8.41
C SER A 158 -23.59 2.02 9.44
N ASP A 159 -24.42 3.03 9.68
CA ASP A 159 -24.10 4.08 10.64
C ASP A 159 -23.88 3.51 12.05
N GLY A 160 -24.68 2.52 12.48
CA GLY A 160 -24.49 1.84 13.76
C GLY A 160 -23.16 1.11 13.86
N MET A 161 -22.69 0.47 12.77
CA MET A 161 -21.36 -0.14 12.74
C MET A 161 -20.23 0.89 12.80
N LYS A 162 -20.36 1.99 12.06
CA LYS A 162 -19.39 3.11 12.12
C LYS A 162 -19.28 3.69 13.52
N GLU A 163 -20.43 3.92 14.17
CA GLU A 163 -20.49 4.39 15.56
C GLU A 163 -19.80 3.41 16.51
N MET A 164 -20.16 2.13 16.46
CA MET A 164 -19.58 1.08 17.30
C MET A 164 -18.06 1.01 17.12
N LEU A 165 -17.55 1.01 15.89
CA LEU A 165 -16.12 0.85 15.60
C LEU A 165 -15.30 2.10 15.94
N SER A 166 -15.91 3.27 15.97
CA SER A 166 -15.20 4.54 16.15
C SER A 166 -14.47 4.67 17.49
N GLY A 167 -14.94 3.97 18.52
CA GLY A 167 -14.33 3.96 19.87
C GLY A 167 -13.43 2.77 20.15
N LEU A 168 -13.35 1.81 19.22
CA LEU A 168 -12.61 0.58 19.42
C LEU A 168 -11.13 0.71 19.02
N LYS A 169 -10.31 -0.10 19.67
CA LYS A 169 -8.89 -0.28 19.33
C LYS A 169 -8.60 -1.75 19.08
N ALA A 170 -7.64 -2.02 18.21
CA ALA A 170 -7.18 -3.36 17.88
C ALA A 170 -5.68 -3.50 18.15
N TRP A 171 -5.27 -4.62 18.69
CA TRP A 171 -3.88 -5.02 18.78
C TRP A 171 -3.42 -5.60 17.45
N HIS A 172 -2.28 -5.09 16.98
CA HIS A 172 -1.57 -5.60 15.82
C HIS A 172 -0.24 -6.17 16.28
N SER A 173 0.13 -7.35 15.79
CA SER A 173 1.34 -8.03 16.22
C SER A 173 2.12 -8.58 15.02
N SER A 174 3.43 -8.33 15.00
CA SER A 174 4.34 -8.91 14.00
C SER A 174 4.51 -10.43 14.17
N ARG A 175 4.22 -10.96 15.37
CA ARG A 175 4.35 -12.39 15.69
C ARG A 175 3.44 -13.27 14.85
N HIS A 176 2.26 -12.78 14.48
CA HIS A 176 1.29 -13.53 13.67
C HIS A 176 1.75 -13.71 12.21
N ALA A 177 2.58 -12.79 11.71
CA ALA A 177 3.07 -12.80 10.33
C ALA A 177 4.49 -13.36 10.21
N PHE A 178 5.36 -13.10 11.19
CA PHE A 178 6.79 -13.35 11.09
C PHE A 178 7.39 -14.10 12.30
N GLY A 179 6.60 -14.36 13.36
CA GLY A 179 7.10 -15.02 14.57
C GLY A 179 7.27 -16.53 14.45
N TYR A 180 7.77 -17.14 15.51
CA TYR A 180 8.03 -18.59 15.56
C TYR A 180 6.81 -19.47 15.22
N GLY A 181 5.59 -19.00 15.43
CA GLY A 181 4.38 -19.74 15.07
C GLY A 181 4.17 -19.92 13.55
N VAL A 182 4.93 -19.19 12.72
CA VAL A 182 4.91 -19.28 11.25
C VAL A 182 6.30 -19.54 10.66
N SER A 183 7.32 -19.73 11.51
CA SER A 183 8.71 -19.94 11.08
C SER A 183 8.96 -21.30 10.40
N ASP A 184 8.03 -22.23 10.53
CA ASP A 184 8.09 -23.54 9.86
C ASP A 184 7.52 -23.49 8.42
N SER A 185 7.21 -22.29 7.92
CA SER A 185 6.75 -22.12 6.55
C SER A 185 7.89 -22.22 5.53
N GLU A 186 7.55 -22.58 4.29
CA GLU A 186 8.48 -22.63 3.15
C GLU A 186 9.31 -21.34 3.03
N HIS A 187 8.75 -20.18 3.40
CA HIS A 187 9.44 -18.89 3.29
C HIS A 187 10.69 -18.77 4.17
N TYR A 188 10.69 -19.42 5.33
CA TYR A 188 11.86 -19.46 6.22
C TYR A 188 12.83 -20.56 5.80
N GLU A 189 12.31 -21.72 5.37
CA GLU A 189 13.13 -22.85 4.92
C GLU A 189 13.97 -22.50 3.68
N ASP A 190 13.41 -21.75 2.73
CA ASP A 190 14.08 -21.31 1.51
C ASP A 190 14.83 -19.96 1.64
N GLY A 191 14.80 -19.36 2.81
CA GLY A 191 15.54 -18.13 3.13
C GLY A 191 14.97 -16.84 2.52
N ARG A 192 13.70 -16.84 2.06
CA ARG A 192 12.99 -15.62 1.65
C ARG A 192 12.67 -14.73 2.84
N LEU A 193 12.35 -15.33 3.98
CA LEU A 193 12.20 -14.66 5.27
C LEU A 193 13.29 -15.11 6.25
N ALA A 194 13.58 -14.25 7.21
CA ALA A 194 14.58 -14.50 8.25
C ALA A 194 14.19 -13.83 9.57
N ASN A 195 14.95 -14.07 10.62
CA ASN A 195 14.88 -13.38 11.90
C ASN A 195 13.50 -13.45 12.59
N PRO A 196 12.87 -14.63 12.76
CA PRO A 196 11.56 -14.73 13.43
C PRO A 196 11.61 -14.25 14.88
N ASP A 197 12.77 -14.27 15.53
CA ASP A 197 13.03 -13.74 16.87
C ASP A 197 12.87 -12.20 16.96
N LEU A 198 13.01 -11.50 15.84
CA LEU A 198 12.79 -10.06 15.75
C LEU A 198 11.29 -9.68 15.62
N ALA A 199 10.39 -10.66 15.52
CA ALA A 199 8.93 -10.41 15.47
C ALA A 199 8.39 -10.15 16.88
N THR A 200 8.74 -9.00 17.44
CA THR A 200 8.39 -8.61 18.81
C THR A 200 7.51 -7.37 18.91
N GLN A 201 7.19 -6.76 17.75
CA GLN A 201 6.41 -5.53 17.71
C GLN A 201 4.94 -5.82 17.94
N ASP A 202 4.36 -5.07 18.85
CA ASP A 202 2.94 -5.04 19.13
C ASP A 202 2.50 -3.58 19.19
N ALA A 203 1.44 -3.24 18.50
CA ALA A 203 0.88 -1.88 18.49
C ALA A 203 -0.63 -1.89 18.70
N LEU A 204 -1.12 -0.89 19.42
CA LEU A 204 -2.55 -0.70 19.69
C LEU A 204 -3.05 0.49 18.88
N HIS A 205 -3.81 0.23 17.81
CA HIS A 205 -4.34 1.26 16.94
C HIS A 205 -5.87 1.40 17.05
N PRO A 206 -6.42 2.61 16.81
CA PRO A 206 -7.85 2.75 16.59
C PRO A 206 -8.30 1.88 15.39
N VAL A 207 -9.46 1.23 15.51
CA VAL A 207 -10.04 0.44 14.40
C VAL A 207 -10.38 1.34 13.22
N VAL A 208 -10.85 2.56 13.49
CA VAL A 208 -11.13 3.58 12.48
C VAL A 208 -10.13 4.72 12.65
N ILE A 209 -9.34 4.96 11.61
CA ILE A 209 -8.36 6.04 11.56
C ILE A 209 -8.76 7.07 10.50
N THR A 210 -8.21 8.27 10.62
CA THR A 210 -8.38 9.34 9.63
C THR A 210 -7.11 9.45 8.82
N HIS A 211 -7.22 9.33 7.50
CA HIS A 211 -6.05 9.41 6.60
C HIS A 211 -5.45 10.83 6.64
N PRO A 212 -4.14 10.98 6.91
CA PRO A 212 -3.53 12.29 7.19
C PRO A 212 -3.54 13.24 5.99
N ILE A 213 -3.53 12.72 4.75
CA ILE A 213 -3.51 13.54 3.53
C ILE A 213 -4.92 13.94 3.12
N THR A 214 -5.89 13.02 3.20
CA THR A 214 -7.23 13.22 2.61
C THR A 214 -8.29 13.60 3.63
N GLY A 215 -8.06 13.39 4.92
CA GLY A 215 -9.06 13.54 5.98
C GLY A 215 -10.20 12.50 5.95
N ARG A 216 -10.15 11.51 5.03
CA ARG A 216 -11.15 10.42 4.95
C ARG A 216 -10.90 9.38 6.03
N LYS A 217 -11.96 8.74 6.44
CA LYS A 217 -11.94 7.60 7.36
C LYS A 217 -11.95 6.31 6.58
#